data_d3ce63803a70b3cc77fefcf05469a32f
#
_entry.id   d3ce63803a70b3cc77fefcf05469a32f
#
_cell.length_a   1.000
_cell.length_b   1.000
_cell.length_c   1.000
_cell.angle_alpha   90.00
_cell.angle_beta   90.00
_cell.angle_gamma   90.00
#
_symmetry.space_group_name_H-M   'P 1'
#
loop_
_entity.id
_entity.type
_entity.pdbx_description
1 polymer ?
#
loop_
_entity_poly.entity_id
_entity_poly.type
_entity_poly.pdbx_seq_one_letter_code
_entity_poly.pdbx_strand_id
1 'polypeptide(L)'
;VDITHDIDVALAASLAGIREADFRALNPSFHKPVILAAGTPQILLPWDNAKVFQRNLEAHKEGQYASWTVWPVPTTMTVAEAARRTDMSESDLRSVNNIPPRMMIKAGSALIVPRSATTRQDVSSHLADNGQVALAPEIVTRRTSVRAGKGETVATLARRYKVSAANVADWNDVKLNAAFKAGQQVVMYLPVRQASAPAPRAQARSAPGKVVSASTPKRRGG
;
A
#
# COMPACT_ATOMS: atom_id res chain seq x y z
N VAL A 1 -27.67 -13.14 -7.43
CA VAL A 1 -28.39 -12.02 -8.07
C VAL A 1 -27.41 -11.17 -8.80
N ASP A 2 -27.72 -10.76 -10.03
CA ASP A 2 -26.86 -9.89 -10.82
C ASP A 2 -27.08 -8.42 -10.44
N ILE A 3 -26.01 -7.64 -10.48
CA ILE A 3 -26.02 -6.18 -10.33
C ILE A 3 -25.52 -5.53 -11.62
N THR A 4 -26.12 -4.41 -11.99
CA THR A 4 -25.83 -3.70 -13.25
C THR A 4 -25.10 -2.38 -13.03
N HIS A 5 -25.01 -1.93 -11.78
CA HIS A 5 -24.35 -0.70 -11.37
C HIS A 5 -23.42 -0.94 -10.18
N ASP A 6 -22.39 -0.15 -10.07
CA ASP A 6 -21.56 -0.11 -8.86
C ASP A 6 -22.47 0.18 -7.66
N ILE A 7 -22.35 -0.60 -6.58
CA ILE A 7 -23.22 -0.48 -5.41
C ILE A 7 -22.41 -0.59 -4.11
N ASP A 8 -22.74 0.26 -3.15
CA ASP A 8 -22.15 0.16 -1.82
C ASP A 8 -22.61 -1.13 -1.13
N VAL A 9 -21.68 -1.81 -0.44
CA VAL A 9 -21.98 -3.05 0.31
C VAL A 9 -23.11 -2.82 1.33
N ALA A 10 -23.07 -1.69 2.03
CA ALA A 10 -24.08 -1.31 3.01
C ALA A 10 -25.48 -1.13 2.35
N LEU A 11 -25.52 -0.48 1.18
CA LEU A 11 -26.76 -0.33 0.43
C LEU A 11 -27.29 -1.67 -0.08
N ALA A 12 -26.42 -2.52 -0.63
CA ALA A 12 -26.80 -3.84 -1.11
C ALA A 12 -27.41 -4.70 0.02
N ALA A 13 -26.82 -4.71 1.21
CA ALA A 13 -27.34 -5.38 2.38
C ALA A 13 -28.70 -4.80 2.81
N SER A 14 -28.84 -3.46 2.84
CA SER A 14 -30.06 -2.76 3.17
C SER A 14 -31.18 -3.07 2.19
N LEU A 15 -30.93 -3.03 0.88
CA LEU A 15 -31.91 -3.37 -0.15
C LEU A 15 -32.35 -4.84 -0.08
N ALA A 16 -31.45 -5.72 0.35
CA ALA A 16 -31.78 -7.13 0.59
C ALA A 16 -32.53 -7.37 1.92
N GLY A 17 -32.61 -6.36 2.80
CA GLY A 17 -33.24 -6.51 4.11
C GLY A 17 -32.46 -7.40 5.07
N ILE A 18 -31.14 -7.43 4.95
CA ILE A 18 -30.24 -8.18 5.84
C ILE A 18 -29.17 -7.27 6.45
N ARG A 19 -28.54 -7.71 7.53
CA ARG A 19 -27.43 -6.96 8.14
C ARG A 19 -26.19 -7.03 7.23
N GLU A 20 -25.40 -5.98 7.20
CA GLU A 20 -24.15 -5.95 6.42
C GLU A 20 -23.19 -7.09 6.81
N ALA A 21 -23.12 -7.45 8.09
CA ALA A 21 -22.30 -8.57 8.55
C ALA A 21 -22.72 -9.91 7.93
N ASP A 22 -24.04 -10.16 7.82
CA ASP A 22 -24.58 -11.37 7.20
C ASP A 22 -24.35 -11.37 5.69
N PHE A 23 -24.49 -10.19 5.04
CA PHE A 23 -24.14 -10.00 3.63
C PHE A 23 -22.66 -10.33 3.37
N ARG A 24 -21.74 -9.80 4.19
CA ARG A 24 -20.29 -10.05 4.07
C ARG A 24 -19.95 -11.52 4.34
N ALA A 25 -20.62 -12.19 5.24
CA ALA A 25 -20.44 -13.62 5.51
C ALA A 25 -20.78 -14.49 4.29
N LEU A 26 -21.80 -14.11 3.52
CA LEU A 26 -22.18 -14.78 2.26
C LEU A 26 -21.25 -14.37 1.09
N ASN A 27 -20.65 -13.20 1.15
CA ASN A 27 -19.83 -12.62 0.10
C ASN A 27 -18.43 -12.27 0.62
N PRO A 28 -17.63 -13.23 1.04
CA PRO A 28 -16.35 -12.98 1.71
C PRO A 28 -15.28 -12.31 0.84
N SER A 29 -15.47 -12.29 -0.47
CA SER A 29 -14.58 -11.58 -1.42
C SER A 29 -14.74 -10.05 -1.39
N PHE A 30 -15.88 -9.54 -0.90
CA PHE A 30 -16.15 -8.10 -0.87
C PHE A 30 -15.56 -7.42 0.37
N HIS A 31 -14.25 -7.21 0.36
CA HIS A 31 -13.53 -6.53 1.45
C HIS A 31 -13.62 -4.99 1.38
N LYS A 32 -13.98 -4.44 0.22
CA LYS A 32 -14.09 -3.00 -0.03
C LYS A 32 -15.50 -2.51 0.33
N PRO A 33 -15.70 -1.20 0.52
CA PRO A 33 -17.02 -0.64 0.81
C PRO A 33 -17.96 -0.65 -0.39
N VAL A 34 -17.45 -0.85 -1.61
CA VAL A 34 -18.18 -0.85 -2.86
C VAL A 34 -17.96 -2.12 -3.65
N ILE A 35 -18.97 -2.58 -4.35
CA ILE A 35 -18.93 -3.66 -5.33
C ILE A 35 -18.94 -3.00 -6.71
N LEU A 36 -17.93 -3.30 -7.51
CA LEU A 36 -17.80 -2.80 -8.87
C LEU A 36 -18.50 -3.79 -9.82
N ALA A 37 -19.62 -3.39 -10.41
CA ALA A 37 -20.43 -4.26 -11.25
C ALA A 37 -19.67 -4.81 -12.46
N ALA A 38 -18.76 -4.03 -13.03
CA ALA A 38 -17.97 -4.44 -14.16
C ALA A 38 -16.96 -5.55 -13.83
N GLY A 39 -16.48 -5.64 -12.58
CA GLY A 39 -15.53 -6.67 -12.14
C GLY A 39 -16.20 -7.89 -11.49
N THR A 40 -17.30 -7.67 -10.78
CA THR A 40 -18.01 -8.74 -10.06
C THR A 40 -19.52 -8.47 -10.13
N PRO A 41 -20.20 -8.89 -11.19
CA PRO A 41 -21.60 -8.56 -11.43
C PRO A 41 -22.57 -9.35 -10.54
N GLN A 42 -22.12 -10.29 -9.72
CA GLN A 42 -22.97 -11.17 -8.95
C GLN A 42 -22.75 -11.03 -7.44
N ILE A 43 -23.88 -11.03 -6.71
CA ILE A 43 -23.90 -11.09 -5.25
C ILE A 43 -24.69 -12.30 -4.76
N LEU A 44 -24.28 -12.87 -3.64
CA LEU A 44 -24.97 -13.96 -2.97
C LEU A 44 -25.90 -13.40 -1.91
N LEU A 45 -27.16 -13.85 -1.92
CA LEU A 45 -28.17 -13.47 -0.95
C LEU A 45 -28.92 -14.72 -0.47
N PRO A 46 -29.51 -14.73 0.74
CA PRO A 46 -30.42 -15.74 1.13
C PRO A 46 -31.61 -15.80 0.14
N TRP A 47 -32.13 -16.99 -0.10
CA TRP A 47 -33.17 -17.23 -1.11
C TRP A 47 -34.37 -16.26 -1.00
N ASP A 48 -34.88 -16.09 0.20
CA ASP A 48 -36.05 -15.23 0.44
C ASP A 48 -35.76 -13.75 0.23
N ASN A 49 -34.50 -13.34 0.44
CA ASN A 49 -34.04 -11.95 0.33
C ASN A 49 -33.70 -11.54 -1.13
N ALA A 50 -33.48 -12.50 -2.03
CA ALA A 50 -33.16 -12.20 -3.42
C ALA A 50 -34.32 -11.44 -4.13
N LYS A 51 -35.57 -11.84 -3.92
CA LYS A 51 -36.74 -11.12 -4.46
C LYS A 51 -36.96 -9.77 -3.78
N VAL A 52 -36.67 -9.68 -2.48
CA VAL A 52 -36.75 -8.42 -1.72
C VAL A 52 -35.74 -7.43 -2.31
N PHE A 53 -34.50 -7.87 -2.53
CA PHE A 53 -33.45 -7.06 -3.13
C PHE A 53 -33.85 -6.54 -4.52
N GLN A 54 -34.31 -7.40 -5.42
CA GLN A 54 -34.71 -7.01 -6.77
C GLN A 54 -35.81 -5.94 -6.76
N ARG A 55 -36.86 -6.15 -5.98
CA ARG A 55 -37.97 -5.19 -5.83
C ARG A 55 -37.48 -3.86 -5.27
N ASN A 56 -36.65 -3.88 -4.23
CA ASN A 56 -36.12 -2.66 -3.62
C ASN A 56 -35.13 -1.95 -4.53
N LEU A 57 -34.30 -2.69 -5.29
CA LEU A 57 -33.40 -2.13 -6.30
C LEU A 57 -34.18 -1.41 -7.42
N GLU A 58 -35.27 -2.01 -7.88
CA GLU A 58 -36.17 -1.37 -8.87
C GLU A 58 -36.82 -0.09 -8.33
N ALA A 59 -37.19 -0.06 -7.07
CA ALA A 59 -37.72 1.14 -6.43
C ALA A 59 -36.66 2.24 -6.22
N HIS A 60 -35.39 1.86 -6.16
CA HIS A 60 -34.26 2.79 -5.91
C HIS A 60 -33.69 3.46 -7.19
N LYS A 61 -34.34 3.32 -8.35
CA LYS A 61 -33.82 3.74 -9.67
C LYS A 61 -33.29 5.19 -9.78
N GLU A 62 -33.80 6.10 -8.98
CA GLU A 62 -33.37 7.51 -8.96
C GLU A 62 -32.32 7.80 -7.88
N GLY A 63 -31.98 6.82 -7.05
CA GLY A 63 -31.01 6.94 -5.96
C GLY A 63 -29.57 6.77 -6.41
N GLN A 64 -28.66 7.19 -5.57
CA GLN A 64 -27.23 6.92 -5.73
C GLN A 64 -26.93 5.51 -5.25
N TYR A 65 -26.42 4.65 -6.11
CA TYR A 65 -26.08 3.27 -5.75
C TYR A 65 -24.72 3.15 -5.04
N ALA A 66 -23.74 3.92 -5.45
CA ALA A 66 -22.40 3.89 -4.88
C ALA A 66 -21.94 5.27 -4.43
N SER A 67 -21.47 5.37 -3.20
CA SER A 67 -20.81 6.55 -2.64
C SER A 67 -19.28 6.50 -2.82
N TRP A 68 -18.76 5.39 -3.33
CA TRP A 68 -17.35 5.15 -3.59
C TRP A 68 -17.09 4.96 -5.08
N THR A 69 -15.85 5.23 -5.50
CA THR A 69 -15.38 5.03 -6.87
C THR A 69 -13.90 4.63 -6.87
N VAL A 70 -13.35 4.38 -8.05
CA VAL A 70 -11.92 4.13 -8.25
C VAL A 70 -11.25 5.39 -8.80
N TRP A 71 -10.19 5.82 -8.14
CA TRP A 71 -9.34 6.92 -8.59
C TRP A 71 -7.99 6.38 -9.09
N PRO A 72 -7.68 6.49 -10.39
CA PRO A 72 -6.37 6.14 -10.93
C PRO A 72 -5.35 7.19 -10.51
N VAL A 73 -4.28 6.76 -9.86
CA VAL A 73 -3.21 7.63 -9.36
C VAL A 73 -2.32 8.08 -10.52
N PRO A 74 -2.25 9.38 -10.83
CA PRO A 74 -1.56 9.85 -12.03
C PRO A 74 -0.03 9.81 -11.92
N THR A 75 0.50 9.99 -10.71
CA THR A 75 1.94 10.04 -10.43
C THR A 75 2.24 9.35 -9.11
N THR A 76 3.46 8.83 -8.95
CA THR A 76 3.88 8.28 -7.65
C THR A 76 3.87 9.38 -6.59
N MET A 77 3.16 9.14 -5.48
CA MET A 77 2.97 10.13 -4.41
C MET A 77 2.89 9.49 -3.04
N THR A 78 2.98 10.31 -2.01
CA THR A 78 2.74 9.86 -0.62
C THR A 78 1.26 9.63 -0.37
N VAL A 79 0.92 8.83 0.66
CA VAL A 79 -0.47 8.64 1.05
C VAL A 79 -1.11 9.93 1.53
N ALA A 80 -0.34 10.79 2.22
CA ALA A 80 -0.80 12.12 2.65
C ALA A 80 -1.19 13.03 1.47
N GLU A 81 -0.42 12.98 0.38
CA GLU A 81 -0.73 13.73 -0.85
C GLU A 81 -1.99 13.19 -1.54
N ALA A 82 -2.11 11.86 -1.65
CA ALA A 82 -3.31 11.22 -2.21
C ALA A 82 -4.56 11.52 -1.38
N ALA A 83 -4.45 11.48 -0.06
CA ALA A 83 -5.54 11.80 0.87
C ALA A 83 -6.08 13.23 0.66
N ARG A 84 -5.17 14.22 0.54
CA ARG A 84 -5.55 15.60 0.22
C ARG A 84 -6.28 15.74 -1.11
N ARG A 85 -5.86 14.98 -2.14
CA ARG A 85 -6.48 15.04 -3.49
C ARG A 85 -7.85 14.38 -3.55
N THR A 86 -8.14 13.48 -2.63
CA THR A 86 -9.37 12.69 -2.58
C THR A 86 -10.30 13.11 -1.44
N ASP A 87 -9.97 14.19 -0.74
CA ASP A 87 -10.71 14.72 0.42
C ASP A 87 -10.95 13.65 1.51
N MET A 88 -9.94 12.82 1.73
CA MET A 88 -9.93 11.78 2.77
C MET A 88 -8.91 12.09 3.85
N SER A 89 -9.11 11.53 5.04
CA SER A 89 -8.01 11.41 6.00
C SER A 89 -6.97 10.37 5.52
N GLU A 90 -5.70 10.54 5.90
CA GLU A 90 -4.67 9.56 5.57
C GLU A 90 -4.97 8.18 6.18
N SER A 91 -5.54 8.14 7.39
CA SER A 91 -5.93 6.91 8.07
C SER A 91 -7.02 6.15 7.31
N ASP A 92 -8.05 6.86 6.85
CA ASP A 92 -9.16 6.25 6.13
C ASP A 92 -8.72 5.75 4.76
N LEU A 93 -7.92 6.55 4.03
CA LEU A 93 -7.37 6.13 2.75
C LEU A 93 -6.51 4.85 2.87
N ARG A 94 -5.68 4.77 3.93
CA ARG A 94 -4.90 3.57 4.24
C ARG A 94 -5.79 2.38 4.55
N SER A 95 -6.78 2.57 5.41
CA SER A 95 -7.69 1.52 5.87
C SER A 95 -8.49 0.93 4.71
N VAL A 96 -9.16 1.78 3.92
CA VAL A 96 -10.00 1.35 2.79
C VAL A 96 -9.19 0.64 1.71
N ASN A 97 -7.95 1.10 1.46
CA ASN A 97 -7.10 0.55 0.41
C ASN A 97 -6.04 -0.44 0.89
N ASN A 98 -6.05 -0.83 2.17
CA ASN A 98 -5.09 -1.75 2.79
C ASN A 98 -3.62 -1.31 2.56
N ILE A 99 -3.33 0.00 2.71
CA ILE A 99 -1.98 0.53 2.50
C ILE A 99 -1.19 0.49 3.81
N PRO A 100 -0.13 -0.31 3.91
CA PRO A 100 0.71 -0.37 5.09
C PRO A 100 1.38 0.97 5.41
N PRO A 101 1.81 1.19 6.66
CA PRO A 101 2.60 2.37 7.01
C PRO A 101 3.91 2.42 6.22
N ARG A 102 4.45 3.64 6.01
CA ARG A 102 5.71 3.90 5.30
C ARG A 102 5.74 3.40 3.85
N MET A 103 4.61 3.43 3.18
CA MET A 103 4.49 3.12 1.77
C MET A 103 4.03 4.33 0.98
N MET A 104 4.59 4.49 -0.23
CA MET A 104 4.12 5.41 -1.26
C MET A 104 3.24 4.66 -2.24
N ILE A 105 2.34 5.38 -2.87
CA ILE A 105 1.45 4.87 -3.90
C ILE A 105 2.11 5.14 -5.26
N LYS A 106 2.27 4.11 -6.08
CA LYS A 106 2.84 4.24 -7.42
C LYS A 106 1.82 4.80 -8.41
N ALA A 107 2.33 5.50 -9.42
CA ALA A 107 1.53 5.87 -10.59
C ALA A 107 0.86 4.64 -11.22
N GLY A 108 -0.38 4.81 -11.69
CA GLY A 108 -1.19 3.73 -12.24
C GLY A 108 -1.91 2.87 -11.20
N SER A 109 -1.70 3.10 -9.89
CA SER A 109 -2.50 2.46 -8.85
C SER A 109 -3.96 2.89 -8.95
N ALA A 110 -4.87 1.97 -8.62
CA ALA A 110 -6.31 2.22 -8.52
C ALA A 110 -6.72 2.25 -7.03
N LEU A 111 -7.12 3.42 -6.54
CA LEU A 111 -7.54 3.59 -5.16
C LEU A 111 -9.05 3.70 -5.06
N ILE A 112 -9.64 3.03 -4.08
CA ILE A 112 -11.03 3.25 -3.68
C ILE A 112 -11.09 4.55 -2.88
N VAL A 113 -11.93 5.47 -3.35
CA VAL A 113 -12.10 6.81 -2.77
C VAL A 113 -13.59 7.21 -2.79
N PRO A 114 -14.03 8.17 -1.97
CA PRO A 114 -15.38 8.70 -2.04
C PRO A 114 -15.68 9.27 -3.43
N ARG A 115 -16.89 9.02 -3.90
CA ARG A 115 -17.38 9.56 -5.18
C ARG A 115 -17.70 11.04 -5.01
N SER A 116 -17.19 11.88 -5.90
CA SER A 116 -17.56 13.30 -5.90
C SER A 116 -19.03 13.47 -6.34
N ALA A 117 -19.67 14.56 -5.94
CA ALA A 117 -21.06 14.86 -6.32
C ALA A 117 -21.28 14.93 -7.85
N THR A 118 -20.22 15.18 -8.61
CA THR A 118 -20.27 15.29 -10.07
C THR A 118 -20.00 13.95 -10.78
N THR A 119 -19.47 12.95 -10.11
CA THR A 119 -19.13 11.65 -10.69
C THR A 119 -20.31 10.69 -10.52
N ARG A 120 -21.07 10.48 -11.58
CA ARG A 120 -22.23 9.55 -11.60
C ARG A 120 -21.97 8.26 -12.38
N GLN A 121 -20.83 8.16 -13.08
CA GLN A 121 -20.51 7.01 -13.90
C GLN A 121 -19.93 5.86 -13.06
N ASP A 122 -20.31 4.65 -13.42
CA ASP A 122 -19.71 3.43 -12.87
C ASP A 122 -18.26 3.27 -13.32
N VAL A 123 -17.50 2.52 -12.55
CA VAL A 123 -16.10 2.24 -12.86
C VAL A 123 -16.01 1.37 -14.11
N SER A 124 -15.14 1.74 -15.04
CA SER A 124 -14.94 0.95 -16.26
C SER A 124 -14.41 -0.46 -15.97
N SER A 125 -14.77 -1.42 -16.84
CA SER A 125 -14.31 -2.80 -16.71
C SER A 125 -12.80 -2.91 -16.61
N HIS A 126 -12.06 -2.13 -17.39
CA HIS A 126 -10.59 -2.11 -17.34
C HIS A 126 -10.05 -1.76 -15.94
N LEU A 127 -10.65 -0.79 -15.25
CA LEU A 127 -10.25 -0.40 -13.89
C LEU A 127 -10.77 -1.39 -12.84
N ALA A 128 -11.94 -1.96 -13.04
CA ALA A 128 -12.53 -2.95 -12.14
C ALA A 128 -11.72 -4.26 -12.12
N ASP A 129 -11.29 -4.74 -13.30
CA ASP A 129 -10.59 -6.01 -13.45
C ASP A 129 -9.09 -5.90 -13.19
N ASN A 130 -8.46 -4.80 -13.63
CA ASN A 130 -7.01 -4.64 -13.62
C ASN A 130 -6.52 -3.62 -12.59
N GLY A 131 -7.42 -2.95 -11.89
CA GLY A 131 -7.08 -1.93 -10.89
C GLY A 131 -6.40 -2.54 -9.66
N GLN A 132 -5.10 -2.35 -9.53
CA GLN A 132 -4.31 -2.79 -8.37
C GLN A 132 -3.67 -1.62 -7.66
N VAL A 133 -3.48 -1.75 -6.34
CA VAL A 133 -2.70 -0.79 -5.55
C VAL A 133 -1.24 -1.22 -5.56
N ALA A 134 -0.44 -0.58 -6.40
CA ALA A 134 0.99 -0.79 -6.46
C ALA A 134 1.70 0.14 -5.46
N LEU A 135 2.50 -0.42 -4.58
CA LEU A 135 3.16 0.29 -3.50
C LEU A 135 4.69 0.28 -3.68
N ALA A 136 5.34 1.29 -3.11
CA ALA A 136 6.80 1.34 -2.96
C ALA A 136 7.13 1.79 -1.53
N PRO A 137 8.26 1.34 -0.95
CA PRO A 137 8.71 1.84 0.34
C PRO A 137 8.91 3.36 0.30
N GLU A 138 8.45 4.06 1.32
CA GLU A 138 8.71 5.48 1.50
C GLU A 138 10.19 5.67 1.85
N ILE A 139 10.89 6.43 1.02
CA ILE A 139 12.30 6.77 1.25
C ILE A 139 12.32 7.92 2.25
N VAL A 140 12.41 7.59 3.53
CA VAL A 140 12.66 8.59 4.58
C VAL A 140 14.07 9.09 4.42
N THR A 141 14.22 10.36 4.05
CA THR A 141 15.51 11.02 3.96
C THR A 141 15.80 11.82 5.23
N ARG A 142 17.05 11.84 5.65
CA ARG A 142 17.53 12.66 6.75
C ARG A 142 18.42 13.78 6.20
N ARG A 143 18.17 15.01 6.64
CA ARG A 143 19.05 16.15 6.36
C ARG A 143 20.43 15.89 6.98
N THR A 144 21.45 15.88 6.17
CA THR A 144 22.85 15.64 6.56
C THR A 144 23.72 16.72 5.91
N SER A 145 24.71 17.22 6.62
CA SER A 145 25.70 18.12 6.06
C SER A 145 26.97 17.33 5.73
N VAL A 146 27.44 17.43 4.51
CA VAL A 146 28.68 16.80 4.06
C VAL A 146 29.68 17.88 3.63
N ARG A 147 31.00 17.62 3.78
CA ARG A 147 32.04 18.54 3.35
C ARG A 147 32.45 18.18 1.93
N ALA A 148 32.45 19.16 1.04
CA ALA A 148 32.95 19.01 -0.32
C ALA A 148 34.49 18.87 -0.33
N GLY A 149 34.98 17.95 -1.14
CA GLY A 149 36.38 17.80 -1.43
C GLY A 149 36.88 18.87 -2.44
N LYS A 150 38.19 18.86 -2.73
CA LYS A 150 38.77 19.73 -3.74
C LYS A 150 38.23 19.37 -5.13
N GLY A 151 37.63 20.34 -5.83
CA GLY A 151 37.12 20.17 -7.19
C GLY A 151 35.79 19.38 -7.28
N GLU A 152 35.12 19.14 -6.16
CA GLU A 152 33.79 18.49 -6.19
C GLU A 152 32.70 19.42 -6.75
N THR A 153 31.92 18.89 -7.65
CA THR A 153 30.74 19.54 -8.27
C THR A 153 29.45 18.95 -7.78
N VAL A 154 28.32 19.62 -8.09
CA VAL A 154 26.99 19.08 -7.87
C VAL A 154 26.87 17.64 -8.43
N ALA A 155 27.34 17.41 -9.66
CA ALA A 155 27.27 16.12 -10.32
C ALA A 155 28.11 15.02 -9.64
N THR A 156 29.33 15.38 -9.17
CA THR A 156 30.20 14.41 -8.48
C THR A 156 29.68 14.02 -7.13
N LEU A 157 29.12 14.97 -6.35
CA LEU A 157 28.47 14.70 -5.08
C LEU A 157 27.20 13.89 -5.26
N ALA A 158 26.36 14.24 -6.24
CA ALA A 158 25.15 13.49 -6.56
C ALA A 158 25.45 12.01 -6.84
N ARG A 159 26.48 11.73 -7.66
CA ARG A 159 26.93 10.36 -7.97
C ARG A 159 27.48 9.64 -6.73
N ARG A 160 28.31 10.31 -5.92
CA ARG A 160 28.91 9.75 -4.70
C ARG A 160 27.85 9.31 -3.68
N TYR A 161 26.81 10.11 -3.51
CA TYR A 161 25.74 9.84 -2.55
C TYR A 161 24.50 9.16 -3.16
N LYS A 162 24.54 8.85 -4.46
CA LYS A 162 23.44 8.19 -5.21
C LYS A 162 22.12 8.96 -5.13
N VAL A 163 22.20 10.28 -5.26
CA VAL A 163 21.02 11.18 -5.31
C VAL A 163 21.00 11.92 -6.64
N SER A 164 19.86 12.54 -6.97
CA SER A 164 19.76 13.36 -8.18
C SER A 164 20.60 14.63 -8.09
N ALA A 165 21.28 14.99 -9.18
CA ALA A 165 22.02 16.24 -9.27
C ALA A 165 21.11 17.46 -9.11
N ALA A 166 19.89 17.40 -9.66
CA ALA A 166 18.88 18.44 -9.47
C ALA A 166 18.56 18.66 -7.99
N ASN A 167 18.33 17.57 -7.26
CA ASN A 167 18.06 17.66 -5.82
C ASN A 167 19.23 18.28 -5.05
N VAL A 168 20.48 17.92 -5.36
CA VAL A 168 21.66 18.52 -4.71
C VAL A 168 21.75 20.02 -5.00
N ALA A 169 21.45 20.43 -6.23
CA ALA A 169 21.42 21.83 -6.62
C ALA A 169 20.34 22.61 -5.86
N ASP A 170 19.11 22.08 -5.83
CA ASP A 170 17.95 22.68 -5.15
C ASP A 170 18.16 22.79 -3.63
N TRP A 171 18.71 21.75 -3.00
CA TRP A 171 18.96 21.75 -1.55
C TRP A 171 20.01 22.78 -1.10
N ASN A 172 20.86 23.25 -2.02
CA ASN A 172 21.94 24.17 -1.73
C ASN A 172 21.80 25.50 -2.46
N ASP A 173 20.68 25.72 -3.17
CA ASP A 173 20.41 26.93 -3.96
C ASP A 173 21.55 27.28 -4.92
N VAL A 174 22.02 26.29 -5.68
CA VAL A 174 23.09 26.42 -6.64
C VAL A 174 22.69 25.90 -8.02
N LYS A 175 23.39 26.30 -9.06
CA LYS A 175 23.18 25.80 -10.42
C LYS A 175 23.64 24.34 -10.56
N LEU A 176 23.04 23.57 -11.47
CA LEU A 176 23.39 22.16 -11.74
C LEU A 176 24.85 21.92 -12.08
N ASN A 177 25.51 22.91 -12.70
CA ASN A 177 26.91 22.87 -13.07
C ASN A 177 27.86 23.53 -12.04
N ALA A 178 27.35 23.87 -10.85
CA ALA A 178 28.16 24.53 -9.83
C ALA A 178 29.22 23.58 -9.25
N ALA A 179 30.36 24.19 -8.90
CA ALA A 179 31.45 23.55 -8.14
C ALA A 179 31.44 24.08 -6.70
N PHE A 180 31.75 23.22 -5.76
CA PHE A 180 31.88 23.58 -4.35
C PHE A 180 33.35 23.89 -3.98
N LYS A 181 33.55 24.80 -3.04
CA LYS A 181 34.88 25.05 -2.48
C LYS A 181 35.28 23.86 -1.57
N ALA A 182 36.59 23.56 -1.57
CA ALA A 182 37.10 22.52 -0.65
C ALA A 182 36.75 22.86 0.80
N GLY A 183 36.17 21.90 1.52
CA GLY A 183 35.68 22.08 2.89
C GLY A 183 34.29 22.73 3.03
N GLN A 184 33.70 23.22 1.94
CA GLN A 184 32.34 23.78 1.97
C GLN A 184 31.33 22.77 2.46
N GLN A 185 30.46 23.20 3.36
CA GLN A 185 29.32 22.36 3.81
C GLN A 185 28.24 22.35 2.74
N VAL A 186 27.82 21.13 2.35
CA VAL A 186 26.79 20.88 1.37
C VAL A 186 25.65 20.13 2.06
N VAL A 187 24.44 20.66 1.97
CA VAL A 187 23.24 20.04 2.51
C VAL A 187 22.82 18.90 1.61
N MET A 188 22.60 17.74 2.21
CA MET A 188 22.14 16.53 1.53
C MET A 188 20.97 15.94 2.28
N TYR A 189 19.97 15.44 1.58
CA TYR A 189 18.92 14.61 2.16
C TYR A 189 19.16 13.16 1.77
N LEU A 190 19.81 12.43 2.66
CA LEU A 190 20.22 11.05 2.39
C LEU A 190 19.21 10.05 2.97
N PRO A 191 18.94 8.93 2.26
CA PRO A 191 18.07 7.87 2.76
C PRO A 191 18.56 7.39 4.12
N VAL A 192 17.67 7.37 5.11
CA VAL A 192 17.96 6.71 6.38
C VAL A 192 18.01 5.22 6.08
N ARG A 193 19.22 4.63 6.09
CA ARG A 193 19.33 3.17 6.07
C ARG A 193 18.58 2.65 7.30
N GLN A 194 17.45 2.02 7.08
CA GLN A 194 16.86 1.19 8.12
C GLN A 194 17.90 0.14 8.44
N ALA A 195 18.36 0.12 9.70
CA ALA A 195 19.12 -1.02 10.18
C ALA A 195 18.24 -2.24 9.95
N SER A 196 18.62 -3.07 8.96
CA SER A 196 18.00 -4.37 8.78
C SER A 196 18.01 -5.03 10.14
N ALA A 197 16.82 -5.41 10.64
CA ALA A 197 16.71 -6.17 11.86
C ALA A 197 17.75 -7.29 11.79
N PRO A 198 18.57 -7.50 12.83
CA PRO A 198 19.56 -8.55 12.80
C PRO A 198 18.83 -9.85 12.49
N ALA A 199 19.28 -10.52 11.42
CA ALA A 199 18.77 -11.83 11.05
C ALA A 199 18.74 -12.69 12.33
N PRO A 200 17.67 -13.44 12.61
CA PRO A 200 17.62 -14.30 13.79
C PRO A 200 18.86 -15.17 13.74
N ARG A 201 19.72 -15.01 14.76
CA ARG A 201 20.94 -15.79 14.94
C ARG A 201 20.50 -17.24 14.89
N ALA A 202 20.88 -17.97 13.85
CA ALA A 202 20.71 -19.41 13.78
C ALA A 202 21.28 -19.98 15.08
N GLN A 203 20.42 -20.52 15.92
CA GLN A 203 20.84 -21.23 17.11
C GLN A 203 21.78 -22.33 16.63
N ALA A 204 23.05 -22.20 16.99
CA ALA A 204 24.03 -23.23 16.75
C ALA A 204 23.46 -24.52 17.36
N ARG A 205 23.14 -25.49 16.51
CA ARG A 205 22.81 -26.84 16.93
C ARG A 205 23.99 -27.33 17.75
N SER A 206 23.78 -27.53 19.07
CA SER A 206 24.71 -28.23 19.95
C SER A 206 25.02 -29.58 19.32
N ALA A 207 26.29 -29.81 19.05
CA ALA A 207 26.78 -31.07 18.57
C ALA A 207 26.44 -32.19 19.59
N PRO A 208 26.06 -33.40 19.14
CA PRO A 208 25.78 -34.50 20.05
C PRO A 208 27.05 -34.89 20.78
N GLY A 209 26.95 -34.96 22.11
CA GLY A 209 28.05 -35.35 23.01
C GLY A 209 28.64 -36.69 22.64
N LYS A 210 29.97 -36.70 22.61
CA LYS A 210 30.80 -37.90 22.43
C LYS A 210 30.51 -38.89 23.56
N VAL A 211 29.92 -40.02 23.25
CA VAL A 211 29.72 -41.13 24.18
C VAL A 211 31.08 -41.68 24.53
N VAL A 212 31.47 -41.52 25.81
CA VAL A 212 32.68 -42.13 26.35
C VAL A 212 32.35 -43.59 26.70
N SER A 213 32.94 -44.53 25.91
CA SER A 213 32.91 -45.98 26.22
C SER A 213 33.57 -46.24 27.56
N ALA A 214 32.82 -46.69 28.53
CA ALA A 214 33.37 -47.26 29.77
C ALA A 214 34.00 -48.63 29.48
N SER A 215 35.29 -48.70 29.69
CA SER A 215 36.05 -49.93 29.63
C SER A 215 35.74 -50.80 30.87
N THR A 216 35.33 -52.04 30.65
CA THR A 216 35.08 -53.08 31.65
C THR A 216 36.38 -53.56 32.27
N PRO A 217 36.52 -53.67 33.59
CA PRO A 217 37.73 -54.25 34.19
C PRO A 217 37.73 -55.78 34.09
N LYS A 218 38.82 -56.29 33.60
CA LYS A 218 39.13 -57.72 33.44
C LYS A 218 39.35 -58.38 34.84
N ARG A 219 38.48 -59.28 35.23
CA ARG A 219 38.57 -60.08 36.43
C ARG A 219 39.63 -61.15 36.20
N ARG A 220 40.75 -61.17 36.99
CA ARG A 220 41.69 -62.31 37.14
C ARG A 220 41.06 -63.28 38.10
N GLY A 221 40.88 -64.50 37.64
CA GLY A 221 40.66 -65.66 38.55
C GLY A 221 41.94 -66.29 38.89
N GLY A 222 42.07 -66.73 40.15
CA GLY A 222 42.94 -67.72 40.63
C GLY A 222 42.17 -69.00 40.86
#